data_431cf1f5a592132ea486b128b93d4934
#
_entry.id   431cf1f5a592132ea486b128b93d4934
#
_cell.length_a   1.000
_cell.length_b   1.000
_cell.length_c   1.000
_cell.angle_alpha   90.00
_cell.angle_beta   90.00
_cell.angle_gamma   90.00
#
_symmetry.space_group_name_H-M   'P 1'
#
loop_
_entity.id
_entity.type
_entity.pdbx_description
1 polymer ?
#
loop_
_entity_poly.entity_id
_entity_poly.type
_entity_poly.pdbx_seq_one_letter_code
_entity_poly.pdbx_strand_id
1 'polypeptide(L)'
;MKILCPTPLQKGDIVGLISPSSPIMEQDIEAGVHLLKSHGFKVKYAKHMLASERFLAGKDSDRANDVMDFFKDSEVKAIIATRGGQGSQRLLPFLDYELIQRNPKQLYGFSDTTALQLGLFKNSGLV
;
A
#
# COMPACT_ATOMS: atom_id res chain seq x y z
N MET A 1 13.00 -13.91 -14.26
CA MET A 1 11.86 -13.27 -13.59
C MET A 1 11.20 -12.30 -14.57
N LYS A 2 9.88 -12.39 -14.69
CA LYS A 2 9.12 -11.46 -15.51
C LYS A 2 8.89 -10.16 -14.74
N ILE A 3 9.25 -9.03 -15.33
CA ILE A 3 9.00 -7.70 -14.74
C ILE A 3 7.59 -7.27 -15.07
N LEU A 4 6.84 -6.81 -14.07
CA LEU A 4 5.46 -6.37 -14.19
C LEU A 4 5.40 -4.86 -13.98
N CYS A 5 5.03 -4.15 -15.04
CA CYS A 5 4.79 -2.70 -15.01
C CYS A 5 3.28 -2.46 -14.96
N PRO A 6 2.74 -2.00 -13.84
CA PRO A 6 1.30 -1.73 -13.74
C PRO A 6 0.86 -0.61 -14.67
N THR A 7 -0.44 -0.63 -15.01
CA THR A 7 -1.05 0.44 -15.81
C THR A 7 -0.98 1.78 -15.06
N PRO A 8 -0.62 2.87 -15.74
CA PRO A 8 -0.60 4.19 -15.11
C PRO A 8 -1.97 4.64 -14.60
N LEU A 9 -1.97 5.43 -13.53
CA LEU A 9 -3.17 6.04 -12.98
C LEU A 9 -3.82 7.02 -13.96
N GLN A 10 -5.15 7.04 -13.95
CA GLN A 10 -5.97 7.98 -14.72
C GLN A 10 -6.95 8.70 -13.81
N LYS A 11 -7.39 9.89 -14.21
CA LYS A 11 -8.42 10.64 -13.47
C LYS A 11 -9.66 9.76 -13.25
N GLY A 12 -10.21 9.81 -12.04
CA GLY A 12 -11.34 8.98 -11.63
C GLY A 12 -10.94 7.67 -10.97
N ASP A 13 -9.68 7.25 -11.07
CA ASP A 13 -9.20 6.03 -10.44
C ASP A 13 -9.21 6.13 -8.92
N ILE A 14 -9.40 4.99 -8.26
CA ILE A 14 -9.34 4.86 -6.81
C ILE A 14 -7.93 4.52 -6.38
N VAL A 15 -7.41 5.30 -5.45
CA VAL A 15 -6.12 5.07 -4.78
C VAL A 15 -6.39 4.55 -3.37
N GLY A 16 -5.80 3.41 -3.02
CA GLY A 16 -5.87 2.83 -1.68
C GLY A 16 -4.74 3.33 -0.79
N LEU A 17 -5.05 3.77 0.42
CA LEU A 17 -4.06 4.18 1.41
C LEU A 17 -3.86 3.08 2.44
N ILE A 18 -2.61 2.70 2.66
CA ILE A 18 -2.19 1.71 3.66
C ILE A 18 -1.18 2.31 4.63
N SER A 19 -1.09 1.73 5.82
CA SER A 19 -0.01 2.02 6.78
C SER A 19 0.78 0.75 7.04
N PRO A 20 1.78 0.44 6.20
CA PRO A 20 2.51 -0.83 6.30
C PRO A 20 3.60 -0.82 7.37
N SER A 21 3.88 0.32 7.96
CA SER A 21 5.01 0.56 8.85
C SER A 21 4.55 1.14 10.19
N SER A 22 4.88 2.38 10.47
CA SER A 22 4.55 3.06 11.72
C SER A 22 3.17 3.71 11.70
N PRO A 23 2.56 3.95 12.89
CA PRO A 23 1.23 4.54 12.99
C PRO A 23 1.18 5.97 12.42
N ILE A 24 0.03 6.35 11.91
CA ILE A 24 -0.26 7.70 11.45
C ILE A 24 -1.56 8.19 12.06
N MET A 25 -1.66 9.49 12.30
CA MET A 25 -2.91 10.12 12.73
C MET A 25 -3.66 10.63 11.50
N GLU A 26 -4.99 10.53 11.51
CA GLU A 26 -5.81 10.95 10.37
C GLU A 26 -5.53 12.39 9.94
N GLN A 27 -5.35 13.29 10.91
CA GLN A 27 -5.02 14.70 10.64
C GLN A 27 -3.75 14.89 9.81
N ASP A 28 -2.80 13.95 9.90
CA ASP A 28 -1.51 14.05 9.18
C ASP A 28 -1.61 13.63 7.72
N ILE A 29 -2.71 12.99 7.33
CA ILE A 29 -2.94 12.57 5.93
C ILE A 29 -3.97 13.43 5.21
N GLU A 30 -4.68 14.32 5.91
CA GLU A 30 -5.76 15.13 5.33
C GLU A 30 -5.28 15.96 4.12
N ALA A 31 -4.12 16.59 4.23
CA ALA A 31 -3.58 17.40 3.13
C ALA A 31 -3.26 16.55 1.89
N GLY A 32 -2.68 15.36 2.10
CA GLY A 32 -2.39 14.42 1.02
C GLY A 32 -3.65 13.88 0.35
N VAL A 33 -4.66 13.56 1.13
CA VAL A 33 -5.97 13.12 0.62
C VAL A 33 -6.63 14.23 -0.19
N HIS A 34 -6.59 15.47 0.32
CA HIS A 34 -7.12 16.63 -0.40
C HIS A 34 -6.39 16.83 -1.73
N LEU A 35 -5.07 16.70 -1.74
CA LEU A 35 -4.27 16.82 -2.95
C LEU A 35 -4.65 15.75 -3.99
N LEU A 36 -4.78 14.49 -3.58
CA LEU A 36 -5.20 13.40 -4.48
C LEU A 36 -6.57 13.69 -5.08
N LYS A 37 -7.54 14.09 -4.26
CA LYS A 37 -8.89 14.44 -4.73
C LYS A 37 -8.89 15.65 -5.67
N SER A 38 -8.05 16.64 -5.43
CA SER A 38 -7.93 17.82 -6.30
C SER A 38 -7.37 17.48 -7.68
N HIS A 39 -6.62 16.38 -7.80
CA HIS A 39 -6.12 15.85 -9.08
C HIS A 39 -7.09 14.88 -9.75
N GLY A 40 -8.29 14.71 -9.21
CA GLY A 40 -9.35 13.88 -9.80
C GLY A 40 -9.34 12.43 -9.37
N PHE A 41 -8.54 12.04 -8.38
CA PHE A 41 -8.54 10.68 -7.83
C PHE A 41 -9.57 10.52 -6.73
N LYS A 42 -10.07 9.30 -6.58
CA LYS A 42 -10.84 8.87 -5.40
C LYS A 42 -9.89 8.18 -4.42
N VAL A 43 -10.21 8.24 -3.13
CA VAL A 43 -9.36 7.70 -2.07
C VAL A 43 -10.14 6.69 -1.25
N LYS A 44 -9.51 5.55 -0.97
CA LYS A 44 -10.05 4.50 -0.12
C LYS A 44 -9.04 4.21 1.01
N TYR A 45 -9.51 4.22 2.25
CA TYR A 45 -8.69 3.88 3.42
C TYR A 45 -8.71 2.37 3.63
N ALA A 46 -7.53 1.80 3.88
CA ALA A 46 -7.45 0.41 4.33
C ALA A 46 -8.12 0.25 5.70
N LYS A 47 -8.63 -0.94 5.95
CA LYS A 47 -9.39 -1.24 7.18
C LYS A 47 -8.62 -0.91 8.46
N HIS A 48 -7.31 -1.17 8.51
CA HIS A 48 -6.47 -0.98 9.69
C HIS A 48 -5.50 0.20 9.55
N MET A 49 -5.72 1.09 8.58
CA MET A 49 -4.77 2.16 8.25
C MET A 49 -4.44 3.07 9.44
N LEU A 50 -5.38 3.28 10.35
CA LEU A 50 -5.22 4.13 11.53
C LEU A 50 -4.91 3.35 12.82
N ALA A 51 -4.64 2.05 12.72
CA ALA A 51 -4.30 1.24 13.87
C ALA A 51 -2.94 1.65 14.45
N SER A 52 -2.78 1.44 15.75
CA SER A 52 -1.54 1.77 16.47
C SER A 52 -1.30 0.71 17.53
N GLU A 53 -0.13 0.08 17.47
CA GLU A 53 0.33 -0.89 18.45
C GLU A 53 1.83 -0.67 18.67
N ARG A 54 2.19 0.06 19.72
CA ARG A 54 3.55 0.54 19.99
C ARG A 54 4.06 1.38 18.80
N PHE A 55 5.16 0.98 18.16
CA PHE A 55 5.75 1.68 17.02
C PHE A 55 5.22 1.18 15.65
N LEU A 56 4.28 0.23 15.66
CA LEU A 56 3.71 -0.35 14.45
C LEU A 56 2.26 0.14 14.22
N ALA A 57 1.86 0.25 12.98
CA ALA A 57 0.47 0.56 12.60
C ALA A 57 -0.43 -0.69 12.70
N GLY A 58 -0.44 -1.32 13.87
CA GLY A 58 -1.19 -2.53 14.14
C GLY A 58 -0.37 -3.80 13.94
N LYS A 59 -1.06 -4.94 14.06
CA LYS A 59 -0.45 -6.28 13.94
C LYS A 59 0.10 -6.52 12.54
N ASP A 60 1.13 -7.35 12.44
CA ASP A 60 1.71 -7.74 11.15
C ASP A 60 0.67 -8.34 10.21
N SER A 61 -0.19 -9.24 10.71
CA SER A 61 -1.26 -9.86 9.93
C SER A 61 -2.29 -8.85 9.42
N ASP A 62 -2.67 -7.86 10.23
CA ASP A 62 -3.64 -6.84 9.83
C ASP A 62 -3.07 -5.90 8.78
N ARG A 63 -1.82 -5.48 8.94
CA ARG A 63 -1.13 -4.64 7.95
C ARG A 63 -0.94 -5.39 6.62
N ALA A 64 -0.59 -6.67 6.68
CA ALA A 64 -0.47 -7.51 5.50
C ALA A 64 -1.83 -7.72 4.80
N ASN A 65 -2.89 -7.94 5.57
CA ASN A 65 -4.24 -8.06 5.02
C ASN A 65 -4.69 -6.79 4.31
N ASP A 66 -4.36 -5.62 4.84
CA ASP A 66 -4.66 -4.35 4.18
C ASP A 66 -3.98 -4.24 2.81
N VAL A 67 -2.72 -4.65 2.70
CA VAL A 67 -2.01 -4.72 1.42
C VAL A 67 -2.72 -5.68 0.46
N MET A 68 -3.02 -6.89 0.93
CA MET A 68 -3.63 -7.92 0.11
C MET A 68 -5.05 -7.56 -0.33
N ASP A 69 -5.84 -6.93 0.53
CA ASP A 69 -7.20 -6.50 0.21
C ASP A 69 -7.19 -5.51 -0.96
N PHE A 70 -6.23 -4.58 -0.99
CA PHE A 70 -6.13 -3.64 -2.10
C PHE A 70 -5.56 -4.26 -3.38
N PHE A 71 -4.72 -5.26 -3.30
CA PHE A 71 -4.33 -6.02 -4.49
C PHE A 71 -5.50 -6.84 -5.05
N LYS A 72 -6.38 -7.36 -4.20
CA LYS A 72 -7.59 -8.10 -4.61
C LYS A 72 -8.67 -7.19 -5.18
N ASP A 73 -8.81 -5.98 -4.66
CA ASP A 73 -9.89 -5.07 -5.02
C ASP A 73 -9.70 -4.51 -6.44
N SER A 74 -10.51 -4.97 -7.38
CA SER A 74 -10.43 -4.57 -8.79
C SER A 74 -10.70 -3.09 -9.02
N GLU A 75 -11.34 -2.41 -8.08
CA GLU A 75 -11.61 -0.96 -8.18
C GLU A 75 -10.42 -0.11 -7.75
N VAL A 76 -9.55 -0.63 -6.88
CA VAL A 76 -8.32 0.07 -6.46
C VAL A 76 -7.25 -0.08 -7.54
N LYS A 77 -6.77 1.04 -8.07
CA LYS A 77 -5.82 1.06 -9.20
C LYS A 77 -4.37 1.30 -8.78
N ALA A 78 -4.16 1.90 -7.63
CA ALA A 78 -2.83 2.08 -7.04
C ALA A 78 -2.93 2.09 -5.52
N ILE A 79 -1.80 1.86 -4.87
CA ILE A 79 -1.68 1.81 -3.41
C ILE A 79 -0.62 2.81 -2.99
N ILE A 80 -0.90 3.60 -1.96
CA ILE A 80 0.04 4.57 -1.40
C ILE A 80 0.22 4.29 0.09
N ALA A 81 1.47 4.18 0.54
CA ALA A 81 1.79 4.11 1.95
C ALA A 81 1.70 5.49 2.60
N THR A 82 1.03 5.59 3.74
CA THR A 82 0.82 6.85 4.45
C THR A 82 2.12 7.41 5.01
N ARG A 83 3.02 6.53 5.47
CA ARG A 83 4.36 6.88 5.94
C ARG A 83 5.24 5.64 6.03
N GLY A 84 6.53 5.89 6.20
CA GLY A 84 7.50 4.86 6.57
C GLY A 84 7.56 4.65 8.09
N GLY A 85 8.78 4.57 8.61
CA GLY A 85 9.06 4.27 10.01
C GLY A 85 9.72 2.93 10.15
N GLN A 86 9.01 1.92 10.67
CA GLN A 86 9.54 0.57 10.87
C GLN A 86 8.48 -0.50 10.58
N GLY A 87 8.96 -1.67 10.16
CA GLY A 87 8.19 -2.90 10.22
C GLY A 87 7.57 -3.39 8.92
N SER A 88 7.74 -2.71 7.78
CA SER A 88 7.14 -3.17 6.53
C SER A 88 7.70 -4.52 6.06
N GLN A 89 8.97 -4.81 6.33
CA GLN A 89 9.58 -6.11 6.01
C GLN A 89 8.90 -7.27 6.73
N ARG A 90 8.25 -7.03 7.87
CA ARG A 90 7.54 -8.06 8.65
C ARG A 90 6.30 -8.58 7.92
N LEU A 91 5.82 -7.87 6.92
CA LEU A 91 4.66 -8.25 6.12
C LEU A 91 4.99 -9.33 5.08
N LEU A 92 6.24 -9.40 4.63
CA LEU A 92 6.65 -10.23 3.50
C LEU A 92 6.23 -11.70 3.60
N PRO A 93 6.33 -12.38 4.76
CA PRO A 93 5.88 -13.77 4.88
C PRO A 93 4.37 -13.97 4.75
N PHE A 94 3.57 -12.92 4.89
CA PHE A 94 2.11 -12.98 4.87
C PHE A 94 1.49 -12.66 3.51
N LEU A 95 2.30 -12.31 2.51
CA LEU A 95 1.80 -11.85 1.21
C LEU A 95 1.65 -13.01 0.23
N ASP A 96 0.56 -12.99 -0.54
CA ASP A 96 0.31 -13.91 -1.65
C ASP A 96 0.87 -13.29 -2.94
N TYR A 97 2.09 -13.66 -3.29
CA TYR A 97 2.79 -13.10 -4.44
C TYR A 97 2.20 -13.53 -5.78
N GLU A 98 1.57 -14.71 -5.86
CA GLU A 98 0.87 -15.15 -7.08
C GLU A 98 -0.36 -14.30 -7.35
N LEU A 99 -1.12 -13.96 -6.31
CA LEU A 99 -2.26 -13.05 -6.43
C LEU A 99 -1.79 -11.66 -6.88
N ILE A 100 -0.69 -11.17 -6.33
CA ILE A 100 -0.10 -9.88 -6.70
C ILE A 100 0.33 -9.89 -8.17
N GLN A 101 0.96 -10.96 -8.64
CA GLN A 101 1.33 -11.13 -10.05
C GLN A 101 0.12 -11.06 -10.99
N ARG A 102 -1.01 -11.63 -10.58
CA ARG A 102 -2.24 -11.61 -11.38
C ARG A 102 -2.98 -10.26 -11.32
N ASN A 103 -2.67 -9.43 -10.33
CA ASN A 103 -3.33 -8.13 -10.10
C ASN A 103 -2.29 -7.02 -9.87
N PRO A 104 -1.36 -6.81 -10.81
CA PRO A 104 -0.29 -5.84 -10.59
C PRO A 104 -0.84 -4.42 -10.45
N LYS A 105 -0.39 -3.71 -9.41
CA LYS A 105 -0.74 -2.32 -9.14
C LYS A 105 0.50 -1.56 -8.71
N GLN A 106 0.55 -0.26 -8.99
CA GLN A 106 1.61 0.59 -8.50
C GLN A 106 1.50 0.72 -6.98
N LEU A 107 2.62 0.59 -6.29
CA LEU A 107 2.72 0.82 -4.86
C LEU A 107 3.74 1.93 -4.60
N TYR A 108 3.24 3.06 -4.13
CA TYR A 108 4.04 4.24 -3.87
C TYR A 108 4.41 4.32 -2.38
N GLY A 109 5.67 4.64 -2.14
CA GLY A 109 6.19 4.84 -0.81
C GLY A 109 7.71 5.01 -0.84
N PHE A 110 8.29 5.36 0.29
CA PHE A 110 9.74 5.52 0.43
C PHE A 110 10.15 5.18 1.87
N SER A 111 11.45 5.31 2.19
CA SER A 111 11.99 4.97 3.51
C SER A 111 11.71 3.50 3.84
N ASP A 112 11.12 3.17 4.99
CA ASP A 112 10.85 1.78 5.39
C ASP A 112 9.98 1.02 4.40
N THR A 113 9.06 1.69 3.70
CA THR A 113 8.21 1.07 2.66
C THR A 113 9.04 0.45 1.54
N THR A 114 10.27 0.92 1.33
CA THR A 114 11.19 0.35 0.33
C THR A 114 11.45 -1.13 0.58
N ALA A 115 11.48 -1.58 1.84
CA ALA A 115 11.63 -3.01 2.15
C ALA A 115 10.47 -3.83 1.59
N LEU A 116 9.24 -3.32 1.71
CA LEU A 116 8.06 -3.95 1.11
C LEU A 116 8.16 -3.95 -0.42
N GLN A 117 8.51 -2.82 -1.02
CA GLN A 117 8.66 -2.70 -2.48
C GLN A 117 9.71 -3.67 -3.04
N LEU A 118 10.87 -3.78 -2.38
CA LEU A 118 11.92 -4.72 -2.78
C LEU A 118 11.47 -6.18 -2.65
N GLY A 119 10.71 -6.50 -1.59
CA GLY A 119 10.14 -7.82 -1.41
C GLY A 119 9.13 -8.16 -2.51
N LEU A 120 8.28 -7.21 -2.87
CA LEU A 120 7.33 -7.37 -3.99
C LEU A 120 8.06 -7.56 -5.32
N PHE A 121 9.07 -6.75 -5.59
CA PHE A 121 9.87 -6.90 -6.80
C PHE A 121 10.52 -8.30 -6.87
N LYS A 122 11.21 -8.71 -5.80
CA LYS A 122 11.93 -10.00 -5.77
C LYS A 122 10.99 -11.19 -5.97
N ASN A 123 9.82 -11.17 -5.34
CA ASN A 123 8.94 -12.35 -5.27
C ASN A 123 7.82 -12.35 -6.33
N SER A 124 7.45 -11.20 -6.87
CA SER A 124 6.38 -11.09 -7.86
C SER A 124 6.80 -10.42 -9.16
N GLY A 125 7.94 -9.76 -9.20
CA GLY A 125 8.39 -9.00 -10.37
C GLY A 125 7.75 -7.62 -10.49
N LEU A 126 6.96 -7.19 -9.51
CA LEU A 126 6.28 -5.89 -9.52
C LEU A 126 7.29 -4.74 -9.37
N VAL A 127 7.23 -3.74 -10.24
CA VAL A 127 8.04 -2.52 -10.22
C VAL A 127 7.17 -1.29 -10.12
#